data_b283859632bd447f49a966901d0e84d0
#
_entry.id   b283859632bd447f49a966901d0e84d0
#
_cell.length_a   1.000
_cell.length_b   1.000
_cell.length_c   1.000
_cell.angle_alpha   90.00
_cell.angle_beta   90.00
_cell.angle_gamma   90.00
#
_symmetry.space_group_name_H-M   'P 1'
#
loop_
_entity.id
_entity.type
_entity.pdbx_description
1 polymer ?
#
loop_
_entity_poly.entity_id
_entity_poly.type
_entity_poly.pdbx_seq_one_letter_code
_entity_poly.pdbx_strand_id
1 'polypeptide(L)'
;MVAYALKGDIPDIEVFDKRITMAMLEKAVFDRRVLVFKAADIIMGIARWNYFWDSIPFLNMLYVPDGYTHHGVGIALLRFWEEEMETQGYTRVFTATMSQERGQHFFRKFGYCDIGNLYNDGAGLELILEKKIQMN
;
A
#
# COMPACT_ATOMS: atom_id res chain seq x y z
N MET A 1 8.90 -6.12 -11.77
CA MET A 1 9.65 -4.91 -11.39
C MET A 1 8.72 -3.85 -10.84
N VAL A 2 9.09 -3.25 -9.73
CA VAL A 2 8.30 -2.18 -9.11
C VAL A 2 8.66 -0.84 -9.71
N ALA A 3 7.66 -0.03 -10.01
CA ALA A 3 7.84 1.33 -10.50
C ALA A 3 6.66 2.20 -10.08
N TYR A 4 6.84 3.52 -10.15
CA TYR A 4 5.71 4.44 -9.98
C TYR A 4 4.74 4.28 -11.14
N ALA A 5 3.45 4.28 -10.80
CA ALA A 5 2.40 4.18 -11.81
C ALA A 5 2.44 5.39 -12.75
N LEU A 6 2.19 5.14 -14.02
CA LEU A 6 2.07 6.17 -15.04
C LEU A 6 0.59 6.40 -15.36
N LYS A 7 0.30 7.53 -15.98
CA LYS A 7 -1.08 7.88 -16.37
C LYS A 7 -1.74 6.76 -17.18
N GLY A 8 -0.96 6.11 -18.07
CA GLY A 8 -1.48 5.01 -18.89
C GLY A 8 -1.82 3.74 -18.10
N ASP A 9 -1.39 3.63 -16.85
CA ASP A 9 -1.70 2.48 -16.00
C ASP A 9 -3.06 2.60 -15.31
N ILE A 10 -3.64 3.80 -15.29
CA ILE A 10 -4.87 4.07 -14.53
C ILE A 10 -6.03 3.13 -14.89
N PRO A 11 -6.32 2.87 -16.19
CA PRO A 11 -7.41 1.95 -16.51
C PRO A 11 -7.23 0.55 -15.91
N ASP A 12 -6.01 0.04 -15.89
CA ASP A 12 -5.72 -1.28 -15.34
C ASP A 12 -5.79 -1.28 -13.81
N ILE A 13 -5.35 -0.19 -13.18
CA ILE A 13 -5.43 -0.03 -11.72
C ILE A 13 -6.88 0.03 -11.27
N GLU A 14 -7.71 0.77 -12.00
CA GLU A 14 -9.13 0.93 -11.67
C GLU A 14 -9.87 -0.40 -11.56
N VAL A 15 -9.48 -1.38 -12.36
CA VAL A 15 -10.09 -2.72 -12.31
C VAL A 15 -9.96 -3.35 -10.91
N PHE A 16 -8.84 -3.10 -10.24
CA PHE A 16 -8.53 -3.72 -8.95
C PHE A 16 -8.86 -2.82 -7.76
N ASP A 17 -8.83 -1.49 -7.94
CA ASP A 17 -9.01 -0.55 -6.83
C ASP A 17 -10.38 0.12 -6.93
N LYS A 18 -11.36 -0.47 -6.26
CA LYS A 18 -12.74 0.01 -6.29
C LYS A 18 -13.06 0.96 -5.13
N ARG A 19 -12.11 1.20 -4.23
CA ARG A 19 -12.33 2.03 -3.03
C ARG A 19 -12.00 3.49 -3.23
N ILE A 20 -11.46 3.84 -4.37
CA ILE A 20 -11.03 5.21 -4.67
C ILE A 20 -11.79 5.73 -5.88
N THR A 21 -12.14 7.01 -5.85
CA THR A 21 -12.75 7.64 -7.02
C THR A 21 -11.72 7.84 -8.11
N MET A 22 -12.17 7.95 -9.36
CA MET A 22 -11.27 8.18 -10.49
C MET A 22 -10.46 9.48 -10.30
N ALA A 23 -11.11 10.55 -9.84
CA ALA A 23 -10.43 11.82 -9.60
C ALA A 23 -9.30 11.71 -8.58
N MET A 24 -9.55 10.96 -7.49
CA MET A 24 -8.54 10.76 -6.45
C MET A 24 -7.43 9.83 -6.93
N LEU A 25 -7.74 8.84 -7.75
CA LEU A 25 -6.73 7.96 -8.32
C LEU A 25 -5.81 8.72 -9.27
N GLU A 26 -6.37 9.55 -10.14
CA GLU A 26 -5.58 10.40 -11.03
C GLU A 26 -4.64 11.30 -10.23
N LYS A 27 -5.15 11.90 -9.17
CA LYS A 27 -4.34 12.73 -8.28
C LYS A 27 -3.22 11.93 -7.61
N ALA A 28 -3.54 10.74 -7.11
CA ALA A 28 -2.54 9.89 -6.47
C ALA A 28 -1.42 9.49 -7.43
N VAL A 29 -1.76 9.17 -8.66
CA VAL A 29 -0.75 8.86 -9.70
C VAL A 29 0.09 10.10 -10.01
N PHE A 30 -0.55 11.24 -10.21
CA PHE A 30 0.16 12.51 -10.48
C PHE A 30 1.10 12.86 -9.32
N ASP A 31 0.68 12.68 -8.07
CA ASP A 31 1.46 12.99 -6.87
C ASP A 31 2.49 11.90 -6.53
N ARG A 32 2.64 10.88 -7.37
CA ARG A 32 3.58 9.76 -7.19
C ARG A 32 3.32 9.00 -5.88
N ARG A 33 2.04 8.66 -5.66
CA ARG A 33 1.60 7.88 -4.49
C ARG A 33 0.99 6.54 -4.87
N VAL A 34 1.37 6.02 -6.03
CA VAL A 34 0.94 4.69 -6.48
C VAL A 34 2.15 3.98 -7.08
N LEU A 35 2.41 2.77 -6.61
CA LEU A 35 3.41 1.88 -7.17
C LEU A 35 2.70 0.71 -7.84
N VAL A 36 3.30 0.21 -8.91
CA VAL A 36 2.84 -1.01 -9.58
C VAL A 36 4.00 -1.99 -9.71
N PHE A 37 3.70 -3.27 -9.64
CA PHE A 37 4.62 -4.32 -10.02
C PHE A 37 4.20 -4.81 -11.40
N LYS A 38 5.07 -4.65 -12.38
CA LYS A 38 4.78 -5.04 -13.76
C LYS A 38 5.75 -6.11 -14.25
N ALA A 39 5.21 -7.04 -15.01
CA ALA A 39 5.99 -7.96 -15.82
C ALA A 39 5.33 -8.04 -17.20
N ALA A 40 6.10 -7.78 -18.27
CA ALA A 40 5.59 -7.79 -19.65
C ALA A 40 4.33 -6.95 -19.82
N ASP A 41 4.34 -5.74 -19.26
CA ASP A 41 3.23 -4.77 -19.29
C ASP A 41 1.96 -5.20 -18.54
N ILE A 42 2.03 -6.31 -17.81
CA ILE A 42 0.93 -6.78 -16.98
C ILE A 42 1.14 -6.31 -15.54
N ILE A 43 0.14 -5.67 -14.96
CA ILE A 43 0.18 -5.25 -13.56
C ILE A 43 -0.13 -6.46 -12.68
N MET A 44 0.84 -6.84 -11.85
CA MET A 44 0.75 -8.00 -10.96
C MET A 44 0.55 -7.60 -9.50
N GLY A 45 0.56 -6.32 -9.21
CA GLY A 45 0.35 -5.82 -7.87
C GLY A 45 0.37 -4.31 -7.83
N ILE A 46 -0.24 -3.75 -6.79
CA ILE A 46 -0.43 -2.30 -6.63
C ILE A 46 -0.20 -1.94 -5.17
N ALA A 47 0.46 -0.81 -4.94
CA ALA A 47 0.53 -0.18 -3.62
C ALA A 47 0.13 1.29 -3.77
N ARG A 48 -0.73 1.76 -2.88
CA ARG A 48 -1.22 3.14 -2.92
C ARG A 48 -1.26 3.69 -1.50
N TRP A 49 -0.83 4.94 -1.32
CA TRP A 49 -0.77 5.57 -0.01
C TRP A 49 -1.15 7.05 -0.04
N ASN A 50 -1.36 7.59 1.14
CA ASN A 50 -1.44 9.01 1.39
C ASN A 50 -0.76 9.32 2.73
N TYR A 51 -1.05 10.45 3.36
CA TYR A 51 -0.33 10.87 4.57
C TYR A 51 -1.29 11.12 5.70
N PHE A 52 -1.11 10.36 6.79
CA PHE A 52 -1.87 10.52 8.02
C PHE A 52 -1.30 11.73 8.78
N TRP A 53 -2.17 12.60 9.26
CA TRP A 53 -1.79 13.87 9.87
C TRP A 53 -0.88 14.71 8.96
N ASP A 54 -1.04 14.58 7.67
CA ASP A 54 -0.25 15.27 6.64
C ASP A 54 1.24 14.98 6.68
N SER A 55 1.70 14.02 7.50
CA SER A 55 3.14 13.82 7.72
C SER A 55 3.58 12.35 7.81
N ILE A 56 2.68 11.40 7.95
CA ILE A 56 3.04 10.00 8.12
C ILE A 56 2.51 9.19 6.94
N PRO A 57 3.38 8.58 6.13
CA PRO A 57 2.89 7.74 5.03
C PRO A 57 1.99 6.62 5.55
N PHE A 58 0.80 6.55 4.98
CA PHE A 58 -0.22 5.57 5.36
C PHE A 58 -0.54 4.73 4.13
N LEU A 59 -0.17 3.46 4.16
CA LEU A 59 -0.42 2.54 3.05
C LEU A 59 -1.91 2.16 3.05
N ASN A 60 -2.65 2.71 2.11
CA ASN A 60 -4.09 2.48 1.99
C ASN A 60 -4.42 1.18 1.29
N MET A 61 -3.53 0.71 0.43
CA MET A 61 -3.79 -0.47 -0.37
C MET A 61 -2.48 -1.15 -0.73
N LEU A 62 -2.42 -2.45 -0.50
CA LEU A 62 -1.40 -3.33 -1.03
C LEU A 62 -2.16 -4.53 -1.57
N TYR A 63 -2.23 -4.65 -2.88
CA TYR A 63 -3.07 -5.65 -3.54
C TYR A 63 -2.28 -6.44 -4.56
N VAL A 64 -2.42 -7.76 -4.48
CA VAL A 64 -1.87 -8.69 -5.46
C VAL A 64 -3.01 -9.58 -5.92
N PRO A 65 -3.38 -9.55 -7.21
CA PRO A 65 -4.42 -10.43 -7.73
C PRO A 65 -4.12 -11.90 -7.47
N ASP A 66 -5.14 -12.72 -7.27
CA ASP A 66 -5.01 -14.13 -6.88
C ASP A 66 -4.04 -14.93 -7.76
N GLY A 67 -4.02 -14.65 -9.05
CA GLY A 67 -3.14 -15.36 -9.98
C GLY A 67 -1.65 -15.08 -9.76
N TYR A 68 -1.32 -14.06 -8.99
CA TYR A 68 0.07 -13.61 -8.77
C TYR A 68 0.49 -13.67 -7.31
N THR A 69 -0.35 -14.18 -6.42
CA THR A 69 0.01 -14.37 -5.01
C THR A 69 1.11 -15.41 -4.87
N HIS A 70 1.87 -15.33 -3.76
CA HIS A 70 2.97 -16.25 -3.45
C HIS A 70 4.17 -16.18 -4.41
N HIS A 71 4.26 -15.12 -5.22
CA HIS A 71 5.39 -14.90 -6.13
C HIS A 71 6.30 -13.74 -5.69
N GLY A 72 6.14 -13.28 -4.44
CA GLY A 72 6.98 -12.20 -3.91
C GLY A 72 6.60 -10.79 -4.35
N VAL A 73 5.47 -10.62 -5.02
CA VAL A 73 5.01 -9.31 -5.52
C VAL A 73 4.70 -8.36 -4.37
N GLY A 74 3.94 -8.83 -3.38
CA GLY A 74 3.57 -8.00 -2.23
C GLY A 74 4.78 -7.55 -1.42
N ILE A 75 5.73 -8.45 -1.20
CA ILE A 75 6.97 -8.14 -0.49
C ILE A 75 7.79 -7.12 -1.26
N ALA A 76 7.91 -7.29 -2.58
CA ALA A 76 8.67 -6.37 -3.42
C ALA A 76 8.07 -4.97 -3.38
N LEU A 77 6.74 -4.86 -3.47
CA LEU A 77 6.03 -3.58 -3.37
C LEU A 77 6.25 -2.93 -2.00
N LEU A 78 6.08 -3.70 -0.94
CA LEU A 78 6.20 -3.18 0.43
C LEU A 78 7.61 -2.67 0.70
N ARG A 79 8.64 -3.44 0.34
CA ARG A 79 10.04 -3.03 0.54
C ARG A 79 10.41 -1.83 -0.29
N PHE A 80 9.98 -1.77 -1.54
CA PHE A 80 10.24 -0.61 -2.39
C PHE A 80 9.60 0.64 -1.79
N TRP A 81 8.35 0.53 -1.33
CA TRP A 81 7.66 1.64 -0.71
C TRP A 81 8.36 2.11 0.56
N GLU A 82 8.76 1.19 1.43
CA GLU A 82 9.46 1.54 2.66
C GLU A 82 10.78 2.26 2.37
N GLU A 83 11.53 1.77 1.39
CA GLU A 83 12.81 2.38 0.99
C GLU A 83 12.59 3.78 0.43
N GLU A 84 11.55 3.99 -0.38
CA GLU A 84 11.23 5.31 -0.92
C GLU A 84 10.81 6.27 0.19
N MET A 85 10.03 5.82 1.14
CA MET A 85 9.61 6.66 2.26
C MET A 85 10.82 7.02 3.14
N GLU A 86 11.68 6.07 3.41
CA GLU A 86 12.92 6.30 4.16
C GLU A 86 13.83 7.31 3.45
N THR A 87 13.99 7.15 2.15
CA THR A 87 14.79 8.08 1.33
C THR A 87 14.23 9.51 1.38
N GLN A 88 12.91 9.65 1.47
CA GLN A 88 12.26 10.96 1.58
C GLN A 88 12.32 11.54 3.00
N GLY A 89 12.89 10.83 3.95
CA GLY A 89 13.10 11.33 5.31
C GLY A 89 12.05 10.92 6.33
N TYR A 90 11.11 10.08 5.97
CA TYR A 90 10.11 9.59 6.92
C TYR A 90 10.74 8.55 7.85
N THR A 91 10.35 8.57 9.12
CA THR A 91 10.92 7.67 10.15
C THR A 91 9.97 6.56 10.55
N ARG A 92 8.71 6.66 10.17
CA ARG A 92 7.70 5.64 10.45
C ARG A 92 6.63 5.65 9.37
N VAL A 93 5.99 4.52 9.19
CA VAL A 93 4.88 4.35 8.24
C VAL A 93 3.74 3.60 8.92
N PHE A 94 2.53 3.88 8.47
CA PHE A 94 1.32 3.24 8.96
C PHE A 94 0.68 2.40 7.87
N THR A 95 -0.14 1.44 8.28
CA THR A 95 -1.08 0.76 7.41
C THR A 95 -2.29 0.32 8.22
N ALA A 96 -3.33 -0.13 7.54
CA ALA A 96 -4.52 -0.67 8.17
C ALA A 96 -4.92 -1.97 7.49
N THR A 97 -5.49 -2.88 8.27
CA THR A 97 -6.01 -4.15 7.77
C THR A 97 -7.21 -4.57 8.62
N MET A 98 -8.17 -5.25 8.00
CA MET A 98 -9.32 -5.74 8.75
C MET A 98 -8.89 -6.82 9.73
N SER A 99 -9.50 -6.83 10.92
CA SER A 99 -9.12 -7.77 11.97
C SER A 99 -9.33 -9.25 11.60
N GLN A 100 -10.23 -9.54 10.67
CA GLN A 100 -10.48 -10.90 10.20
C GLN A 100 -9.68 -11.24 8.93
N GLU A 101 -8.87 -10.34 8.39
CA GLU A 101 -8.12 -10.59 7.18
C GLU A 101 -6.70 -11.08 7.48
N ARG A 102 -6.14 -11.82 6.52
CA ARG A 102 -4.78 -12.36 6.63
C ARG A 102 -3.70 -11.30 6.50
N GLY A 103 -4.04 -10.13 5.97
CA GLY A 103 -3.08 -9.04 5.81
C GLY A 103 -2.36 -8.67 7.09
N GLN A 104 -3.03 -8.79 8.25
CA GLN A 104 -2.43 -8.51 9.54
C GLN A 104 -1.18 -9.36 9.80
N HIS A 105 -1.24 -10.64 9.42
CA HIS A 105 -0.12 -11.56 9.63
C HIS A 105 1.05 -11.23 8.70
N PHE A 106 0.76 -10.87 7.46
CA PHE A 106 1.76 -10.42 6.50
C PHE A 106 2.52 -9.22 7.05
N PHE A 107 1.81 -8.18 7.48
CA PHE A 107 2.45 -6.96 7.96
C PHE A 107 3.24 -7.20 9.25
N ARG A 108 2.70 -7.97 10.19
CA ARG A 108 3.44 -8.29 11.42
C ARG A 108 4.72 -9.06 11.15
N LYS A 109 4.70 -9.96 10.17
CA LYS A 109 5.88 -10.70 9.75
C LYS A 109 7.00 -9.78 9.27
N PHE A 110 6.64 -8.64 8.67
CA PHE A 110 7.61 -7.68 8.15
C PHE A 110 7.86 -6.51 9.10
N GLY A 111 7.54 -6.67 10.37
CA GLY A 111 7.96 -5.74 11.41
C GLY A 111 6.93 -4.70 11.81
N TYR A 112 5.69 -4.82 11.34
CA TYR A 112 4.61 -3.91 11.73
C TYR A 112 4.03 -4.33 13.08
N CYS A 113 3.78 -3.34 13.94
CA CYS A 113 3.22 -3.54 15.27
C CYS A 113 1.90 -2.80 15.40
N ASP A 114 0.98 -3.39 16.16
CA ASP A 114 -0.33 -2.79 16.42
C ASP A 114 -0.18 -1.50 17.23
N ILE A 115 -0.81 -0.42 16.77
CA ILE A 115 -0.83 0.84 17.50
C ILE A 115 -2.25 1.32 17.83
N GLY A 116 -3.26 0.67 17.28
CA GLY A 116 -4.64 1.04 17.55
C GLY A 116 -5.58 0.32 16.63
N ASN A 117 -6.82 0.76 16.65
CA ASN A 117 -7.83 0.21 15.77
C ASN A 117 -8.89 1.26 15.50
N LEU A 118 -9.63 1.03 14.41
CA LEU A 118 -10.72 1.90 13.99
C LEU A 118 -11.95 1.04 13.78
N TYR A 119 -13.05 1.46 14.39
CA TYR A 119 -14.33 0.81 14.12
C TYR A 119 -14.89 1.35 12.81
N ASN A 120 -14.96 0.49 11.81
CA ASN A 120 -15.47 0.85 10.49
C ASN A 120 -16.90 0.34 10.39
N ASP A 121 -17.86 1.26 10.52
CA ASP A 121 -19.27 0.93 10.57
C ASP A 121 -19.70 0.07 9.37
N GLY A 122 -20.34 -1.07 9.67
CA GLY A 122 -20.79 -2.01 8.67
C GLY A 122 -19.71 -2.95 8.13
N ALA A 123 -18.43 -2.65 8.34
CA ALA A 123 -17.33 -3.47 7.85
C ALA A 123 -16.54 -4.18 8.96
N GLY A 124 -16.67 -3.72 10.22
CA GLY A 124 -16.00 -4.31 11.36
C GLY A 124 -14.81 -3.50 11.84
N LEU A 125 -13.89 -4.18 12.51
CA LEU A 125 -12.74 -3.54 13.14
C LEU A 125 -11.53 -3.53 12.21
N GLU A 126 -10.97 -2.34 11.97
CA GLU A 126 -9.69 -2.21 11.27
C GLU A 126 -8.56 -2.05 12.28
N LEU A 127 -7.52 -2.85 12.11
CA LEU A 127 -6.30 -2.74 12.89
C LEU A 127 -5.38 -1.72 12.25
N ILE A 128 -4.81 -0.84 13.06
CA ILE A 128 -3.83 0.14 12.60
C ILE A 128 -2.46 -0.33 13.06
N LEU A 129 -1.54 -0.42 12.12
CA LEU A 129 -0.21 -0.95 12.36
C LEU A 129 0.85 0.09 12.00
N GLU A 130 1.98 0.04 12.69
CA GLU A 130 3.10 0.95 12.47
C GLU A 130 4.40 0.17 12.30
N LYS A 131 5.27 0.65 11.43
CA LYS A 131 6.65 0.22 11.37
C LYS A 131 7.57 1.43 11.41
N LYS A 132 8.64 1.35 12.21
CA LYS A 132 9.70 2.35 12.20
C LYS A 132 10.70 1.98 11.10
N ILE A 133 11.01 2.95 10.24
CA ILE A 133 11.83 2.74 9.05
C ILE A 133 13.04 3.66 8.99
N GLN A 134 13.36 4.33 10.09
CA GLN A 134 14.47 5.29 10.07
C GLN A 134 15.79 4.58 9.80
N MET A 135 16.64 5.24 9.03
CA MET A 135 18.01 4.78 8.81
C MET A 135 18.86 5.03 10.06
N ASN A 136 19.75 4.09 10.34
CA ASN A 136 20.74 4.26 11.40
C ASN A 136 22.01 4.94 10.90
#